data_811fddfbd2d565d1c9afd728d385e8d5
#
_entry.id   811fddfbd2d565d1c9afd728d385e8d5
#
_cell.length_a   1.000
_cell.length_b   1.000
_cell.length_c   1.000
_cell.angle_alpha   90.00
_cell.angle_beta   90.00
_cell.angle_gamma   90.00
#
_symmetry.space_group_name_H-M   'P 1'
#
loop_
_entity.id
_entity.type
_entity.pdbx_description
1 polymer ?
#
loop_
_entity_poly.entity_id
_entity_poly.type
_entity_poly.pdbx_seq_one_letter_code
_entity_poly.pdbx_strand_id
1 'polypeptide(L)'
;MIIEKNSSINNSLGISSKCKYLLTLESENDFDELKDFLSNNNEKIYIVGEGTNLVLPNYYDGIIIRANFDTLIEDKANNILRVGAAYNWNDLVNFCISKNINGFENLIDIPGSVGASPIQNIGAYGAEVSSLIDSIDCYCLTEFKKINLTNSECDFVYRNSSLKNSKRLIYNINFLINKEINLSINYQTIRDYIKENNINANTTRDVANIISKIRSKALPNPNIINNVGSFFKNPIVGMDSINFTSHSKEELIIWNYDQDHVKVGAARLIELIKNKISTHKNVSLFENHSLVLITNGQATQEDVLNYASEIQDLVYKTFNIKLEIEPNIIF
;
A
#
# COMPACT_ATOMS: atom_id res chain seq x y z
N MET A 1 -26.91 3.16 -5.08
CA MET A 1 -25.60 2.96 -5.78
C MET A 1 -25.48 3.96 -6.94
N ILE A 2 -24.31 4.55 -7.17
CA ILE A 2 -24.04 5.45 -8.29
C ILE A 2 -23.38 4.65 -9.42
N ILE A 3 -23.91 4.79 -10.66
CA ILE A 3 -23.40 4.09 -11.85
C ILE A 3 -22.95 5.14 -12.87
N GLU A 4 -21.67 5.16 -13.21
CA GLU A 4 -21.10 6.05 -14.21
C GLU A 4 -20.52 5.23 -15.37
N LYS A 5 -20.77 5.71 -16.62
CA LYS A 5 -20.21 5.10 -17.84
C LYS A 5 -19.05 5.92 -18.35
N ASN A 6 -18.01 5.25 -18.89
CA ASN A 6 -16.81 5.90 -19.41
C ASN A 6 -16.17 6.88 -18.40
N SER A 7 -16.24 6.53 -17.11
CA SER A 7 -15.77 7.36 -16.01
C SER A 7 -14.26 7.32 -15.86
N SER A 8 -13.69 8.42 -15.41
CA SER A 8 -12.25 8.51 -15.10
C SER A 8 -11.94 7.78 -13.79
N ILE A 9 -10.79 7.13 -13.74
CA ILE A 9 -10.28 6.46 -12.54
C ILE A 9 -9.11 7.26 -12.01
N ASN A 10 -9.28 7.86 -10.83
CA ASN A 10 -8.20 8.57 -10.17
C ASN A 10 -7.12 7.59 -9.69
N ASN A 11 -5.86 7.98 -9.87
CA ASN A 11 -4.70 7.26 -9.36
C ASN A 11 -3.54 8.20 -9.09
N SER A 12 -2.71 7.84 -8.12
CA SER A 12 -1.61 8.69 -7.67
C SER A 12 -0.41 8.73 -8.62
N LEU A 13 -0.32 7.84 -9.62
CA LEU A 13 0.65 7.94 -10.71
C LEU A 13 0.25 8.98 -11.77
N GLY A 14 -0.97 9.54 -11.71
CA GLY A 14 -1.44 10.52 -12.67
C GLY A 14 -1.62 9.96 -14.09
N ILE A 15 -1.78 8.63 -14.24
CA ILE A 15 -2.09 8.00 -15.52
C ILE A 15 -3.52 8.39 -15.89
N SER A 16 -3.72 8.94 -17.10
CA SER A 16 -5.05 9.19 -17.63
C SER A 16 -5.74 7.86 -17.93
N SER A 17 -6.66 7.47 -17.06
CA SER A 17 -7.35 6.18 -17.13
C SER A 17 -8.86 6.34 -17.05
N LYS A 18 -9.59 5.53 -17.82
CA LYS A 18 -11.06 5.42 -17.80
C LYS A 18 -11.50 3.98 -17.68
N CYS A 19 -12.73 3.77 -17.22
CA CYS A 19 -13.36 2.44 -17.20
C CYS A 19 -14.72 2.47 -17.90
N LYS A 20 -15.17 1.29 -18.35
CA LYS A 20 -16.50 1.12 -18.95
C LYS A 20 -17.61 1.48 -17.97
N TYR A 21 -17.52 0.97 -16.74
CA TYR A 21 -18.43 1.28 -15.64
C TYR A 21 -17.66 1.57 -14.37
N LEU A 22 -18.03 2.63 -13.66
CA LEU A 22 -17.64 2.88 -12.26
C LEU A 22 -18.88 2.77 -11.39
N LEU A 23 -18.88 1.84 -10.44
CA LEU A 23 -19.94 1.63 -9.48
C LEU A 23 -19.46 2.12 -8.11
N THR A 24 -20.15 3.10 -7.54
CA THR A 24 -19.86 3.60 -6.19
C THR A 24 -21.00 3.24 -5.26
N LEU A 25 -20.69 2.43 -4.23
CA LEU A 25 -21.62 2.06 -3.18
C LEU A 25 -21.46 3.03 -2.00
N GLU A 26 -22.56 3.57 -1.51
CA GLU A 26 -22.56 4.55 -0.41
C GLU A 26 -23.06 3.94 0.90
N SER A 27 -23.79 2.81 0.82
CA SER A 27 -24.30 2.10 1.99
C SER A 27 -24.54 0.63 1.71
N GLU A 28 -24.78 -0.16 2.76
CA GLU A 28 -25.12 -1.57 2.64
C GLU A 28 -26.45 -1.81 1.89
N ASN A 29 -27.31 -0.80 1.78
CA ASN A 29 -28.55 -0.88 1.00
C ASN A 29 -28.29 -1.01 -0.50
N ASP A 30 -27.09 -0.64 -0.96
CA ASP A 30 -26.71 -0.72 -2.37
C ASP A 30 -26.31 -2.15 -2.81
N PHE A 31 -26.18 -3.10 -1.89
CA PHE A 31 -25.72 -4.45 -2.21
C PHE A 31 -26.71 -5.22 -3.09
N ASP A 32 -28.01 -5.01 -2.94
CA ASP A 32 -29.01 -5.65 -3.79
C ASP A 32 -28.96 -5.09 -5.21
N GLU A 33 -28.84 -3.78 -5.37
CA GLU A 33 -28.66 -3.14 -6.68
C GLU A 33 -27.36 -3.56 -7.35
N LEU A 34 -26.24 -3.69 -6.59
CA LEU A 34 -24.97 -4.22 -7.06
C LEU A 34 -25.12 -5.64 -7.59
N LYS A 35 -25.79 -6.52 -6.83
CA LYS A 35 -26.07 -7.89 -7.22
C LYS A 35 -26.84 -7.93 -8.55
N ASP A 36 -27.92 -7.16 -8.67
CA ASP A 36 -28.73 -7.11 -9.87
C ASP A 36 -27.92 -6.61 -11.08
N PHE A 37 -27.09 -5.57 -10.87
CA PHE A 37 -26.22 -5.07 -11.93
C PHE A 37 -25.21 -6.10 -12.39
N LEU A 38 -24.50 -6.75 -11.46
CA LEU A 38 -23.46 -7.75 -11.76
C LEU A 38 -24.05 -9.03 -12.37
N SER A 39 -25.27 -9.42 -11.98
CA SER A 39 -25.96 -10.59 -12.57
C SER A 39 -26.34 -10.39 -14.03
N ASN A 40 -26.48 -9.14 -14.46
CA ASN A 40 -26.84 -8.77 -15.84
C ASN A 40 -25.63 -8.33 -16.69
N ASN A 41 -24.41 -8.36 -16.13
CA ASN A 41 -23.17 -7.92 -16.80
C ASN A 41 -22.04 -8.94 -16.51
N ASN A 42 -21.37 -9.39 -17.57
CA ASN A 42 -20.29 -10.39 -17.49
C ASN A 42 -18.89 -9.79 -17.65
N GLU A 43 -18.74 -8.48 -17.46
CA GLU A 43 -17.46 -7.81 -17.60
C GLU A 43 -16.50 -8.18 -16.47
N LYS A 44 -15.20 -7.98 -16.73
CA LYS A 44 -14.18 -8.09 -15.69
C LYS A 44 -14.45 -7.08 -14.58
N ILE A 45 -14.31 -7.50 -13.34
CA ILE A 45 -14.51 -6.65 -12.15
C ILE A 45 -13.18 -6.41 -11.46
N TYR A 46 -12.92 -5.15 -11.10
CA TYR A 46 -11.83 -4.78 -10.22
C TYR A 46 -12.33 -3.83 -9.11
N ILE A 47 -11.85 -4.06 -7.87
CA ILE A 47 -12.22 -3.25 -6.70
C ILE A 47 -11.09 -2.26 -6.44
N VAL A 48 -11.41 -0.97 -6.29
CA VAL A 48 -10.44 0.09 -6.04
C VAL A 48 -10.77 0.88 -4.77
N GLY A 49 -9.72 1.34 -4.08
CA GLY A 49 -9.81 2.41 -3.08
C GLY A 49 -9.50 3.77 -3.73
N GLU A 50 -8.57 4.52 -3.14
CA GLU A 50 -8.15 5.84 -3.66
C GLU A 50 -7.16 5.79 -4.84
N GLY A 51 -6.75 4.61 -5.28
CA GLY A 51 -5.84 4.47 -6.42
C GLY A 51 -4.38 4.80 -6.11
N THR A 52 -3.97 4.77 -4.85
CA THR A 52 -2.63 5.16 -4.40
C THR A 52 -1.55 4.08 -4.58
N ASN A 53 -1.95 2.86 -4.98
CA ASN A 53 -1.05 1.73 -5.22
C ASN A 53 -1.46 0.93 -6.47
N LEU A 54 -1.78 1.63 -7.56
CA LEU A 54 -2.27 1.05 -8.81
C LEU A 54 -1.47 1.53 -10.01
N VAL A 55 -1.24 0.63 -10.98
CA VAL A 55 -0.79 0.95 -12.34
C VAL A 55 -1.91 0.59 -13.31
N LEU A 56 -2.62 1.60 -13.79
CA LEU A 56 -3.86 1.48 -14.56
C LEU A 56 -3.62 1.55 -16.07
N PRO A 57 -4.38 0.79 -16.89
CA PRO A 57 -4.41 1.01 -18.34
C PRO A 57 -5.09 2.35 -18.68
N ASN A 58 -4.89 2.86 -19.88
CA ASN A 58 -5.59 4.07 -20.33
C ASN A 58 -7.12 3.86 -20.38
N TYR A 59 -7.55 2.63 -20.67
CA TYR A 59 -8.95 2.23 -20.62
C TYR A 59 -9.08 0.82 -20.05
N TYR A 60 -9.90 0.67 -19.02
CA TYR A 60 -10.29 -0.62 -18.46
C TYR A 60 -11.67 -1.01 -19.00
N ASP A 61 -11.72 -1.99 -19.92
CA ASP A 61 -12.96 -2.51 -20.48
C ASP A 61 -13.65 -3.45 -19.50
N GLY A 62 -14.16 -2.88 -18.42
CA GLY A 62 -14.75 -3.63 -17.31
C GLY A 62 -15.44 -2.73 -16.30
N ILE A 63 -15.77 -3.33 -15.18
CA ILE A 63 -16.44 -2.71 -14.03
C ILE A 63 -15.42 -2.41 -12.94
N ILE A 64 -15.30 -1.16 -12.57
CA ILE A 64 -14.61 -0.72 -11.36
C ILE A 64 -15.64 -0.55 -10.24
N ILE A 65 -15.38 -1.14 -9.07
CA ILE A 65 -16.25 -1.01 -7.90
C ILE A 65 -15.50 -0.28 -6.79
N ARG A 66 -16.17 0.70 -6.18
CA ARG A 66 -15.69 1.46 -5.02
C ARG A 66 -16.70 1.42 -3.89
N ALA A 67 -16.25 1.10 -2.68
CA ALA A 67 -17.04 1.25 -1.47
C ALA A 67 -16.77 2.64 -0.86
N ASN A 68 -17.78 3.51 -0.84
CA ASN A 68 -17.69 4.88 -0.30
C ASN A 68 -18.28 4.96 1.12
N PHE A 69 -17.90 4.04 1.97
CA PHE A 69 -18.30 3.97 3.38
C PHE A 69 -17.25 4.74 4.20
N ASP A 70 -17.58 5.91 4.75
CA ASP A 70 -16.65 6.80 5.46
C ASP A 70 -16.98 6.95 6.96
N THR A 71 -17.70 5.99 7.53
CA THR A 71 -18.09 6.00 8.94
C THR A 71 -16.94 5.66 9.88
N LEU A 72 -16.97 6.19 11.11
CA LEU A 72 -16.09 5.84 12.20
C LEU A 72 -16.91 5.71 13.48
N ILE A 73 -16.95 4.50 14.06
CA ILE A 73 -17.77 4.17 15.22
C ILE A 73 -16.90 3.49 16.29
N GLU A 74 -16.85 4.07 17.50
CA GLU A 74 -16.19 3.48 18.66
C GLU A 74 -17.18 2.59 19.43
N ASP A 75 -17.01 1.28 19.35
CA ASP A 75 -17.71 0.30 20.20
C ASP A 75 -16.90 0.08 21.48
N LYS A 76 -17.24 0.87 22.50
CA LYS A 76 -16.55 0.82 23.81
C LYS A 76 -16.80 -0.47 24.58
N ALA A 77 -17.92 -1.14 24.33
CA ALA A 77 -18.27 -2.38 25.03
C ALA A 77 -17.35 -3.54 24.61
N ASN A 78 -16.99 -3.56 23.33
CA ASN A 78 -16.14 -4.61 22.74
C ASN A 78 -14.69 -4.16 22.53
N ASN A 79 -14.32 -2.91 22.87
CA ASN A 79 -13.03 -2.32 22.57
C ASN A 79 -12.69 -2.37 21.06
N ILE A 80 -13.65 -2.11 20.21
CA ILE A 80 -13.52 -2.11 18.74
C ILE A 80 -13.75 -0.72 18.19
N LEU A 81 -12.90 -0.34 17.24
CA LEU A 81 -13.08 0.82 16.38
C LEU A 81 -13.49 0.33 14.98
N ARG A 82 -14.77 0.49 14.63
CA ARG A 82 -15.31 0.13 13.32
C ARG A 82 -15.17 1.31 12.36
N VAL A 83 -14.49 1.09 11.25
CA VAL A 83 -14.15 2.15 10.30
C VAL A 83 -14.54 1.73 8.88
N GLY A 84 -15.25 2.62 8.17
CA GLY A 84 -15.65 2.42 6.79
C GLY A 84 -14.48 2.40 5.82
N ALA A 85 -14.62 1.65 4.74
CA ALA A 85 -13.55 1.40 3.79
C ALA A 85 -13.03 2.67 3.08
N ALA A 86 -13.87 3.68 2.88
CA ALA A 86 -13.47 4.94 2.26
C ALA A 86 -12.82 5.95 3.22
N TYR A 87 -12.88 5.68 4.54
CA TYR A 87 -12.25 6.59 5.51
C TYR A 87 -10.75 6.76 5.18
N ASN A 88 -10.26 8.00 5.22
CA ASN A 88 -8.86 8.28 4.92
C ASN A 88 -7.95 7.64 5.97
N TRP A 89 -6.90 6.93 5.54
CA TRP A 89 -6.00 6.23 6.46
C TRP A 89 -5.29 7.19 7.43
N ASN A 90 -4.80 8.32 6.93
CA ASN A 90 -4.06 9.26 7.76
C ASN A 90 -4.96 9.98 8.79
N ASP A 91 -6.21 10.25 8.42
CA ASP A 91 -7.21 10.80 9.35
C ASP A 91 -7.53 9.80 10.45
N LEU A 92 -7.62 8.48 10.14
CA LEU A 92 -7.76 7.43 11.14
C LEU A 92 -6.57 7.41 12.11
N VAL A 93 -5.34 7.45 11.59
CA VAL A 93 -4.14 7.47 12.45
C VAL A 93 -4.15 8.68 13.38
N ASN A 94 -4.47 9.87 12.86
CA ASN A 94 -4.56 11.10 13.66
C ASN A 94 -5.68 11.03 14.71
N PHE A 95 -6.82 10.44 14.37
CA PHE A 95 -7.91 10.17 15.31
C PHE A 95 -7.43 9.25 16.43
N CYS A 96 -6.79 8.13 16.11
CA CYS A 96 -6.26 7.17 17.10
C CYS A 96 -5.26 7.83 18.04
N ILE A 97 -4.31 8.60 17.52
CA ILE A 97 -3.35 9.38 18.33
C ILE A 97 -4.07 10.36 19.26
N SER A 98 -5.11 11.06 18.78
CA SER A 98 -5.89 12.01 19.58
C SER A 98 -6.65 11.37 20.73
N LYS A 99 -6.99 10.09 20.59
CA LYS A 99 -7.73 9.27 21.57
C LYS A 99 -6.83 8.38 22.42
N ASN A 100 -5.50 8.47 22.26
CA ASN A 100 -4.53 7.58 22.89
C ASN A 100 -4.81 6.09 22.59
N ILE A 101 -5.22 5.80 21.35
CA ILE A 101 -5.30 4.45 20.80
C ILE A 101 -3.95 4.17 20.14
N ASN A 102 -3.21 3.19 20.65
CA ASN A 102 -1.82 2.95 20.30
C ASN A 102 -1.68 1.89 19.19
N GLY A 103 -0.53 1.91 18.49
CA GLY A 103 -0.16 0.97 17.45
C GLY A 103 -0.30 1.51 16.01
N PHE A 104 -1.02 2.62 15.81
CA PHE A 104 -1.20 3.24 14.49
C PHE A 104 -0.10 4.22 14.12
N GLU A 105 0.62 4.77 15.10
CA GLU A 105 1.59 5.87 14.94
C GLU A 105 2.71 5.58 13.95
N ASN A 106 3.17 4.32 13.85
CA ASN A 106 4.21 3.93 12.90
C ASN A 106 3.71 3.89 11.44
N LEU A 107 2.41 3.87 11.23
CA LEU A 107 1.76 3.81 9.92
C LEU A 107 1.24 5.18 9.45
N ILE A 108 1.66 6.28 10.12
CA ILE A 108 1.33 7.66 9.75
C ILE A 108 1.80 7.98 8.33
N ASP A 109 1.07 8.86 7.63
CA ASP A 109 1.38 9.36 6.28
C ASP A 109 1.47 8.28 5.19
N ILE A 110 0.88 7.09 5.40
CA ILE A 110 0.66 6.14 4.32
C ILE A 110 -0.58 6.63 3.55
N PRO A 111 -0.45 6.93 2.24
CA PRO A 111 -1.59 7.43 1.47
C PRO A 111 -2.59 6.30 1.18
N GLY A 112 -3.88 6.66 1.10
CA GLY A 112 -4.95 5.74 0.71
C GLY A 112 -6.05 5.63 1.76
N SER A 113 -7.01 4.73 1.48
CA SER A 113 -8.18 4.50 2.32
C SER A 113 -7.99 3.30 3.26
N VAL A 114 -8.78 3.29 4.33
CA VAL A 114 -8.81 2.22 5.33
C VAL A 114 -9.07 0.87 4.67
N GLY A 115 -10.04 0.76 3.75
CA GLY A 115 -10.37 -0.50 3.07
C GLY A 115 -9.27 -1.06 2.18
N ALA A 116 -8.31 -0.23 1.74
CA ALA A 116 -7.15 -0.68 0.98
C ALA A 116 -6.02 -1.21 1.87
N SER A 117 -6.01 -0.85 3.15
CA SER A 117 -4.90 -1.15 4.07
C SER A 117 -4.63 -2.66 4.26
N PRO A 118 -5.63 -3.56 4.37
CA PRO A 118 -5.38 -4.99 4.57
C PRO A 118 -5.03 -5.74 3.29
N ILE A 119 -5.32 -5.18 2.10
CA ILE A 119 -5.09 -5.88 0.82
C ILE A 119 -3.64 -6.35 0.69
N GLN A 120 -2.70 -5.48 1.04
CA GLN A 120 -1.27 -5.77 1.01
C GLN A 120 -0.64 -5.66 2.40
N ASN A 121 -1.45 -5.77 3.46
CA ASN A 121 -0.94 -5.67 4.82
C ASN A 121 0.01 -4.48 4.95
N ILE A 122 -0.51 -3.24 4.78
CA ILE A 122 0.35 -2.05 4.80
C ILE A 122 1.24 -2.06 6.04
N GLY A 123 2.49 -1.66 5.86
CA GLY A 123 3.45 -1.70 6.95
C GLY A 123 4.61 -0.73 6.73
N ALA A 124 5.05 -0.11 7.81
CA ALA A 124 6.16 0.82 7.84
C ALA A 124 6.82 0.82 9.23
N TYR A 125 8.11 1.06 9.27
CA TYR A 125 8.89 1.25 10.50
C TYR A 125 8.67 0.15 11.57
N GLY A 126 8.58 -1.10 11.11
CA GLY A 126 8.44 -2.27 11.98
C GLY A 126 7.02 -2.59 12.44
N ALA A 127 6.02 -1.83 11.99
CA ALA A 127 4.61 -2.12 12.24
C ALA A 127 3.88 -2.57 10.96
N GLU A 128 2.86 -3.40 11.10
CA GLU A 128 1.96 -3.84 10.04
C GLU A 128 0.50 -3.71 10.50
N VAL A 129 -0.41 -3.36 9.58
CA VAL A 129 -1.82 -3.15 9.90
C VAL A 129 -2.50 -4.40 10.43
N SER A 130 -2.04 -5.58 10.04
CA SER A 130 -2.55 -6.86 10.52
C SER A 130 -2.55 -6.98 12.05
N SER A 131 -1.58 -6.37 12.73
CA SER A 131 -1.52 -6.37 14.20
C SER A 131 -2.62 -5.54 14.89
N LEU A 132 -3.32 -4.70 14.14
CA LEU A 132 -4.36 -3.80 14.63
C LEU A 132 -5.77 -4.30 14.30
N ILE A 133 -5.90 -5.18 13.29
CA ILE A 133 -7.19 -5.65 12.79
C ILE A 133 -7.70 -6.80 13.66
N ASP A 134 -8.96 -6.68 14.12
CA ASP A 134 -9.75 -7.75 14.71
C ASP A 134 -10.43 -8.57 13.60
N SER A 135 -11.23 -7.91 12.79
CA SER A 135 -11.99 -8.54 11.71
C SER A 135 -12.30 -7.55 10.58
N ILE A 136 -12.75 -8.08 9.45
CA ILE A 136 -13.04 -7.30 8.24
C ILE A 136 -14.42 -7.69 7.70
N ASP A 137 -15.28 -6.69 7.52
CA ASP A 137 -16.58 -6.87 6.90
C ASP A 137 -16.47 -6.72 5.38
N CYS A 138 -16.81 -7.78 4.66
CA CYS A 138 -16.76 -7.85 3.21
C CYS A 138 -18.12 -8.22 2.61
N TYR A 139 -18.35 -7.78 1.38
CA TYR A 139 -19.40 -8.31 0.52
C TYR A 139 -18.78 -9.21 -0.55
N CYS A 140 -19.14 -10.50 -0.54
CA CYS A 140 -18.64 -11.48 -1.51
C CYS A 140 -19.36 -11.29 -2.84
N LEU A 141 -18.62 -10.91 -3.90
CA LEU A 141 -19.19 -10.62 -5.23
C LEU A 141 -19.54 -11.90 -6.04
N THR A 142 -19.14 -13.08 -5.56
CA THR A 142 -19.49 -14.36 -6.19
C THR A 142 -20.72 -15.02 -5.58
N GLU A 143 -20.90 -14.85 -4.27
CA GLU A 143 -22.00 -15.45 -3.52
C GLU A 143 -23.10 -14.44 -3.17
N PHE A 144 -22.83 -13.14 -3.44
CA PHE A 144 -23.71 -12.01 -3.15
C PHE A 144 -24.22 -11.99 -1.71
N LYS A 145 -23.29 -12.17 -0.77
CA LYS A 145 -23.57 -12.17 0.67
C LYS A 145 -22.54 -11.40 1.47
N LYS A 146 -22.95 -10.89 2.61
CA LYS A 146 -22.06 -10.31 3.61
C LYS A 146 -21.29 -11.42 4.30
N ILE A 147 -20.00 -11.20 4.52
CA ILE A 147 -19.10 -12.09 5.27
C ILE A 147 -18.29 -11.23 6.24
N ASN A 148 -17.98 -11.76 7.39
CA ASN A 148 -17.03 -11.19 8.31
C ASN A 148 -15.83 -12.15 8.37
N LEU A 149 -14.62 -11.62 8.12
CA LEU A 149 -13.39 -12.38 8.17
C LEU A 149 -12.63 -12.01 9.43
N THR A 150 -12.29 -12.99 10.23
CA THR A 150 -11.35 -12.82 11.34
C THR A 150 -9.96 -12.48 10.83
N ASN A 151 -9.12 -11.94 11.69
CA ASN A 151 -7.72 -11.64 11.35
C ASN A 151 -6.99 -12.87 10.78
N SER A 152 -7.17 -14.05 11.39
CA SER A 152 -6.54 -15.30 10.95
C SER A 152 -7.00 -15.78 9.58
N GLU A 153 -8.25 -15.52 9.17
CA GLU A 153 -8.77 -15.88 7.85
C GLU A 153 -8.27 -14.95 6.73
N CYS A 154 -7.64 -13.85 7.10
CA CYS A 154 -7.03 -12.94 6.14
C CYS A 154 -5.64 -13.39 5.66
N ASP A 155 -5.02 -14.40 6.26
CA ASP A 155 -3.71 -14.97 5.88
C ASP A 155 -2.65 -13.89 5.62
N PHE A 156 -2.53 -12.94 6.55
CA PHE A 156 -1.61 -11.83 6.40
C PHE A 156 -0.15 -12.30 6.40
N VAL A 157 0.58 -11.86 5.37
CA VAL A 157 2.02 -12.03 5.27
C VAL A 157 2.66 -10.74 4.75
N TYR A 158 3.98 -10.69 4.65
CA TYR A 158 4.69 -9.52 4.15
C TYR A 158 4.18 -9.08 2.76
N ARG A 159 3.58 -7.87 2.70
CA ARG A 159 3.01 -7.26 1.50
C ARG A 159 1.98 -8.13 0.78
N ASN A 160 1.21 -8.94 1.51
CA ASN A 160 0.15 -9.76 0.93
C ASN A 160 -0.91 -10.17 1.97
N SER A 161 -2.09 -10.59 1.47
CA SER A 161 -3.17 -11.20 2.24
C SER A 161 -4.07 -12.04 1.33
N SER A 162 -4.97 -12.86 1.90
CA SER A 162 -6.00 -13.59 1.15
C SER A 162 -7.04 -12.69 0.48
N LEU A 163 -7.04 -11.41 0.83
CA LEU A 163 -7.92 -10.39 0.24
C LEU A 163 -7.41 -9.89 -1.11
N LYS A 164 -6.11 -9.98 -1.36
CA LYS A 164 -5.51 -9.55 -2.62
C LYS A 164 -6.03 -10.42 -3.77
N ASN A 165 -6.49 -9.77 -4.85
CA ASN A 165 -7.11 -10.42 -6.02
C ASN A 165 -8.36 -11.25 -5.69
N SER A 166 -8.96 -11.08 -4.52
CA SER A 166 -10.22 -11.72 -4.16
C SER A 166 -11.43 -10.97 -4.77
N LYS A 167 -12.57 -11.64 -4.81
CA LYS A 167 -13.86 -11.04 -5.15
C LYS A 167 -14.61 -10.54 -3.90
N ARG A 168 -13.91 -9.99 -2.93
CA ARG A 168 -14.44 -9.50 -1.66
C ARG A 168 -14.34 -7.99 -1.60
N LEU A 169 -15.48 -7.32 -1.68
CA LEU A 169 -15.57 -5.86 -1.49
C LEU A 169 -15.55 -5.55 0.00
N ILE A 170 -14.44 -5.04 0.50
CA ILE A 170 -14.33 -4.57 1.88
C ILE A 170 -15.19 -3.32 2.03
N TYR A 171 -16.06 -3.28 3.07
CA TYR A 171 -16.87 -2.10 3.36
C TYR A 171 -16.67 -1.56 4.77
N ASN A 172 -16.21 -2.37 5.76
CA ASN A 172 -15.71 -1.91 7.04
C ASN A 172 -14.52 -2.73 7.51
N ILE A 173 -13.69 -2.12 8.35
CA ILE A 173 -12.65 -2.80 9.12
C ILE A 173 -12.89 -2.54 10.60
N ASN A 174 -12.79 -3.59 11.40
CA ASN A 174 -12.88 -3.55 12.83
C ASN A 174 -11.48 -3.61 13.42
N PHE A 175 -11.03 -2.52 14.06
CA PHE A 175 -9.72 -2.43 14.70
C PHE A 175 -9.80 -2.62 16.20
N LEU A 176 -8.79 -3.26 16.79
CA LEU A 176 -8.65 -3.37 18.24
C LEU A 176 -8.29 -2.01 18.85
N ILE A 177 -9.01 -1.62 19.90
CA ILE A 177 -8.67 -0.42 20.66
C ILE A 177 -7.65 -0.82 21.74
N ASN A 178 -6.38 -0.51 21.51
CA ASN A 178 -5.32 -0.70 22.49
C ASN A 178 -4.92 0.64 23.11
N LYS A 179 -5.08 0.74 24.44
CA LYS A 179 -4.71 1.93 25.23
C LYS A 179 -3.39 1.75 26.02
N GLU A 180 -2.80 0.57 25.99
CA GLU A 180 -1.50 0.33 26.59
C GLU A 180 -0.41 0.97 25.75
N ILE A 181 0.41 1.80 26.36
CA ILE A 181 1.51 2.46 25.67
C ILE A 181 2.66 1.46 25.46
N ASN A 182 2.80 1.02 24.23
CA ASN A 182 3.93 0.19 23.79
C ASN A 182 4.50 0.80 22.49
N LEU A 183 5.36 1.80 22.64
CA LEU A 183 5.90 2.55 21.53
C LEU A 183 6.91 1.71 20.73
N SER A 184 6.65 1.48 19.47
CA SER A 184 7.54 0.77 18.56
C SER A 184 8.59 1.72 17.98
N ILE A 185 9.65 2.00 18.77
CA ILE A 185 10.76 2.89 18.38
C ILE A 185 12.06 2.12 18.04
N ASN A 186 12.02 0.79 18.03
CA ASN A 186 13.21 -0.04 17.82
C ASN A 186 13.69 -0.12 16.37
N TYR A 187 12.95 0.44 15.43
CA TYR A 187 13.36 0.49 14.04
C TYR A 187 14.57 1.41 13.86
N GLN A 188 15.62 0.95 13.15
CA GLN A 188 16.93 1.61 13.12
C GLN A 188 16.84 3.09 12.73
N THR A 189 16.09 3.41 11.67
CA THR A 189 15.95 4.80 11.19
C THR A 189 15.29 5.73 12.22
N ILE A 190 14.35 5.20 13.03
CA ILE A 190 13.73 5.97 14.13
C ILE A 190 14.76 6.25 15.23
N ARG A 191 15.53 5.23 15.62
CA ARG A 191 16.58 5.38 16.64
C ARG A 191 17.65 6.37 16.22
N ASP A 192 18.09 6.28 14.96
CA ASP A 192 19.09 7.18 14.42
C ASP A 192 18.59 8.63 14.44
N TYR A 193 17.34 8.84 13.99
CA TYR A 193 16.71 10.16 13.99
C TYR A 193 16.59 10.75 15.41
N ILE A 194 16.16 9.94 16.39
CA ILE A 194 16.06 10.33 17.81
C ILE A 194 17.45 10.77 18.33
N LYS A 195 18.47 9.98 18.07
CA LYS A 195 19.85 10.23 18.50
C LYS A 195 20.44 11.49 17.86
N GLU A 196 20.32 11.62 16.54
CA GLU A 196 20.87 12.74 15.76
C GLU A 196 20.24 14.09 16.14
N ASN A 197 18.95 14.09 16.47
CA ASN A 197 18.21 15.31 16.80
C ASN A 197 18.11 15.55 18.32
N ASN A 198 18.68 14.67 19.16
CA ASN A 198 18.63 14.75 20.61
C ASN A 198 17.22 14.97 21.17
N ILE A 199 16.24 14.17 20.70
CA ILE A 199 14.83 14.26 21.08
C ILE A 199 14.38 13.01 21.84
N ASN A 200 13.30 13.15 22.60
CA ASN A 200 12.65 12.02 23.29
C ASN A 200 11.36 11.65 22.56
N ALA A 201 11.03 10.37 22.55
CA ALA A 201 9.76 9.84 22.03
C ALA A 201 9.04 9.12 23.19
N ASN A 202 8.16 9.84 23.87
CA ASN A 202 7.47 9.35 25.06
C ASN A 202 5.97 9.08 24.80
N THR A 203 5.45 9.57 23.68
CA THR A 203 4.04 9.44 23.30
C THR A 203 3.91 8.95 21.87
N THR A 204 2.75 8.39 21.53
CA THR A 204 2.39 8.02 20.13
C THR A 204 2.51 9.22 19.21
N ARG A 205 2.15 10.42 19.67
CA ARG A 205 2.30 11.67 18.90
C ARG A 205 3.75 11.98 18.60
N ASP A 206 4.66 11.78 19.55
CA ASP A 206 6.10 12.00 19.30
C ASP A 206 6.61 11.06 18.23
N VAL A 207 6.26 9.77 18.32
CA VAL A 207 6.64 8.74 17.33
C VAL A 207 6.08 9.10 15.95
N ALA A 208 4.79 9.43 15.85
CA ALA A 208 4.17 9.83 14.60
C ALA A 208 4.87 11.07 13.99
N ASN A 209 5.18 12.09 14.78
CA ASN A 209 5.88 13.29 14.31
C ASN A 209 7.28 12.97 13.79
N ILE A 210 8.02 12.08 14.47
CA ILE A 210 9.34 11.62 14.04
C ILE A 210 9.23 10.91 12.68
N ILE A 211 8.32 9.96 12.56
CA ILE A 211 8.09 9.19 11.34
C ILE A 211 7.66 10.08 10.19
N SER A 212 6.73 11.00 10.43
CA SER A 212 6.29 11.97 9.42
C SER A 212 7.46 12.79 8.87
N LYS A 213 8.36 13.27 9.75
CA LYS A 213 9.57 13.99 9.33
C LYS A 213 10.56 13.13 8.56
N ILE A 214 10.74 11.86 8.95
CA ILE A 214 11.60 10.93 8.22
C ILE A 214 10.99 10.66 6.82
N ARG A 215 9.68 10.37 6.75
CA ARG A 215 8.97 10.10 5.49
C ARG A 215 9.01 11.29 4.53
N SER A 216 8.72 12.49 5.02
CA SER A 216 8.69 13.70 4.18
C SER A 216 10.05 14.05 3.54
N LYS A 217 11.17 13.61 4.14
CA LYS A 217 12.50 13.75 3.54
C LYS A 217 12.78 12.71 2.45
N ALA A 218 12.24 11.51 2.62
CA ALA A 218 12.53 10.38 1.73
C ALA A 218 11.49 10.18 0.63
N LEU A 219 10.21 10.45 0.90
CA LEU A 219 9.10 10.13 -0.01
C LEU A 219 8.39 11.39 -0.50
N PRO A 220 8.11 11.50 -1.81
CA PRO A 220 7.34 12.63 -2.33
C PRO A 220 5.86 12.49 -1.97
N ASN A 221 5.22 13.62 -1.68
CA ASN A 221 3.77 13.65 -1.48
C ASN A 221 3.08 13.37 -2.83
N PRO A 222 2.23 12.33 -2.95
CA PRO A 222 1.58 11.96 -4.21
C PRO A 222 0.60 13.03 -4.74
N ASN A 223 0.15 13.95 -3.90
CA ASN A 223 -0.67 15.09 -4.32
C ASN A 223 0.15 16.20 -5.02
N ILE A 224 1.49 16.16 -4.95
CA ILE A 224 2.40 17.14 -5.54
C ILE A 224 3.22 16.50 -6.67
N ILE A 225 3.75 15.30 -6.44
CA ILE A 225 4.55 14.56 -7.40
C ILE A 225 3.90 13.19 -7.58
N ASN A 226 3.45 12.89 -8.77
CA ASN A 226 2.77 11.63 -9.07
C ASN A 226 3.66 10.42 -8.76
N ASN A 227 3.23 9.54 -7.86
CA ASN A 227 3.93 8.34 -7.47
C ASN A 227 2.98 7.36 -6.75
N VAL A 228 3.46 6.14 -6.50
CA VAL A 228 2.76 5.10 -5.74
C VAL A 228 3.57 4.59 -4.54
N GLY A 229 4.49 5.42 -4.04
CA GLY A 229 5.43 5.01 -3.00
C GLY A 229 6.50 4.07 -3.54
N SER A 230 6.88 3.10 -2.73
CA SER A 230 7.87 2.07 -3.13
C SER A 230 7.33 1.23 -4.28
N PHE A 231 8.02 1.24 -5.43
CA PHE A 231 7.56 0.53 -6.62
C PHE A 231 7.92 -0.95 -6.62
N PHE A 232 8.97 -1.33 -5.91
CA PHE A 232 9.38 -2.72 -5.77
C PHE A 232 9.41 -3.13 -4.30
N LYS A 233 9.08 -4.40 -4.03
CA LYS A 233 9.26 -5.00 -2.71
C LYS A 233 10.74 -5.18 -2.42
N ASN A 234 11.11 -5.17 -1.13
CA ASN A 234 12.42 -5.66 -0.73
C ASN A 234 12.47 -7.18 -0.95
N PRO A 235 13.36 -7.70 -1.81
CA PRO A 235 13.40 -9.13 -2.12
C PRO A 235 13.89 -9.94 -0.92
N ILE A 236 13.31 -11.15 -0.78
CA ILE A 236 13.72 -12.15 0.18
C ILE A 236 14.35 -13.29 -0.63
N VAL A 237 15.64 -13.56 -0.39
CA VAL A 237 16.44 -14.49 -1.18
C VAL A 237 17.43 -15.26 -0.31
N GLY A 238 17.88 -16.42 -0.78
CA GLY A 238 19.03 -17.11 -0.16
C GLY A 238 20.31 -16.31 -0.31
N MET A 239 21.12 -16.20 0.72
CA MET A 239 22.39 -15.44 0.67
C MET A 239 23.29 -15.92 -0.48
N ASP A 240 23.37 -17.23 -0.69
CA ASP A 240 24.25 -17.85 -1.71
C ASP A 240 23.77 -17.60 -3.15
N SER A 241 22.52 -17.14 -3.33
CA SER A 241 21.99 -16.81 -4.65
C SER A 241 22.41 -15.43 -5.15
N ILE A 242 22.95 -14.58 -4.26
CA ILE A 242 23.32 -13.20 -4.57
C ILE A 242 24.67 -13.19 -5.31
N ASN A 243 24.72 -12.49 -6.44
CA ASN A 243 25.96 -12.26 -7.18
C ASN A 243 26.71 -11.04 -6.64
N PHE A 244 27.90 -11.24 -6.09
CA PHE A 244 28.77 -10.20 -5.53
C PHE A 244 29.96 -9.85 -6.45
N THR A 245 29.91 -10.22 -7.74
CA THR A 245 31.04 -9.98 -8.67
C THR A 245 31.30 -8.50 -8.94
N SER A 246 30.24 -7.71 -9.06
CA SER A 246 30.33 -6.28 -9.39
C SER A 246 30.25 -5.36 -8.16
N HIS A 247 29.70 -5.85 -7.07
CA HIS A 247 29.51 -5.11 -5.82
C HIS A 247 29.71 -6.03 -4.63
N SER A 248 30.42 -5.56 -3.61
CA SER A 248 30.67 -6.34 -2.41
C SER A 248 29.41 -6.43 -1.52
N LYS A 249 29.42 -7.37 -0.58
CA LYS A 249 28.32 -7.55 0.39
C LYS A 249 28.09 -6.30 1.22
N GLU A 250 29.14 -5.59 1.59
CA GLU A 250 29.12 -4.39 2.43
C GLU A 250 28.48 -3.18 1.72
N GLU A 251 28.42 -3.20 0.39
CA GLU A 251 27.72 -2.16 -0.38
C GLU A 251 26.21 -2.35 -0.39
N LEU A 252 25.71 -3.55 -0.06
CA LEU A 252 24.26 -3.87 0.00
C LEU A 252 23.72 -3.63 1.41
N ILE A 253 22.42 -3.35 1.49
CA ILE A 253 21.67 -3.34 2.75
C ILE A 253 20.98 -4.69 2.87
N ILE A 254 21.40 -5.50 3.85
CA ILE A 254 20.93 -6.86 4.05
C ILE A 254 20.47 -7.03 5.50
N TRP A 255 19.26 -7.58 5.68
CA TRP A 255 18.71 -7.95 6.98
C TRP A 255 18.46 -9.46 7.03
N ASN A 256 18.69 -10.10 8.17
CA ASN A 256 18.29 -11.47 8.40
C ASN A 256 16.76 -11.56 8.34
N TYR A 257 16.23 -12.58 7.66
CA TYR A 257 14.79 -12.79 7.54
C TYR A 257 14.37 -14.07 8.25
N ASP A 258 14.94 -15.21 7.89
CA ASP A 258 14.80 -16.50 8.55
C ASP A 258 16.13 -17.26 8.54
N GLN A 259 16.11 -18.60 8.78
CA GLN A 259 17.34 -19.42 8.83
C GLN A 259 18.06 -19.49 7.48
N ASP A 260 17.31 -19.48 6.37
CA ASP A 260 17.84 -19.72 5.02
C ASP A 260 17.84 -18.47 4.14
N HIS A 261 17.11 -17.43 4.54
CA HIS A 261 16.89 -16.26 3.71
C HIS A 261 17.29 -14.95 4.38
N VAL A 262 17.63 -14.00 3.51
CA VAL A 262 17.87 -12.61 3.86
C VAL A 262 16.91 -11.71 3.09
N LYS A 263 16.54 -10.58 3.70
CA LYS A 263 15.85 -9.50 3.02
C LYS A 263 16.86 -8.48 2.54
N VAL A 264 16.80 -8.08 1.27
CA VAL A 264 17.75 -7.14 0.66
C VAL A 264 17.05 -5.81 0.35
N GLY A 265 17.72 -4.70 0.63
CA GLY A 265 17.19 -3.35 0.38
C GLY A 265 17.12 -3.03 -1.12
N ALA A 266 15.93 -3.12 -1.73
CA ALA A 266 15.73 -2.87 -3.16
C ALA A 266 16.13 -1.45 -3.57
N ALA A 267 15.90 -0.45 -2.73
CA ALA A 267 16.36 0.92 -2.98
C ALA A 267 17.87 0.99 -3.22
N ARG A 268 18.65 0.26 -2.41
CA ARG A 268 20.11 0.24 -2.54
C ARG A 268 20.57 -0.51 -3.78
N LEU A 269 19.92 -1.61 -4.14
CA LEU A 269 20.21 -2.31 -5.40
C LEU A 269 20.02 -1.39 -6.60
N ILE A 270 18.90 -0.65 -6.64
CA ILE A 270 18.59 0.29 -7.74
C ILE A 270 19.56 1.46 -7.73
N GLU A 271 19.93 2.00 -6.58
CA GLU A 271 20.91 3.08 -6.47
C GLU A 271 22.27 2.71 -7.08
N LEU A 272 22.74 1.48 -6.83
CA LEU A 272 24.02 0.98 -7.35
C LEU A 272 24.03 0.81 -8.87
N ILE A 273 22.86 0.63 -9.51
CA ILE A 273 22.76 0.49 -10.98
C ILE A 273 22.18 1.75 -11.65
N LYS A 274 21.86 2.79 -10.90
CA LYS A 274 21.15 3.98 -11.38
C LYS A 274 21.77 4.60 -12.64
N ASN A 275 23.10 4.61 -12.75
CA ASN A 275 23.82 5.18 -13.89
C ASN A 275 23.67 4.36 -15.19
N LYS A 276 23.13 3.14 -15.11
CA LYS A 276 22.90 2.25 -16.27
C LYS A 276 21.46 2.31 -16.77
N ILE A 277 20.57 2.97 -16.03
CA ILE A 277 19.16 3.11 -16.40
C ILE A 277 19.03 4.19 -17.48
N SER A 278 18.32 3.87 -18.55
CA SER A 278 18.07 4.79 -19.65
C SER A 278 17.19 5.97 -19.21
N THR A 279 17.32 7.10 -19.89
CA THR A 279 16.43 8.23 -19.67
C THR A 279 15.10 7.99 -20.37
N HIS A 280 13.99 8.03 -19.62
CA HIS A 280 12.64 7.95 -20.13
C HIS A 280 11.96 9.32 -20.07
N LYS A 281 11.07 9.61 -21.03
CA LYS A 281 10.43 10.92 -21.17
C LYS A 281 9.43 11.22 -20.03
N ASN A 282 8.67 10.20 -19.64
CA ASN A 282 7.48 10.39 -18.79
C ASN A 282 7.62 9.77 -17.40
N VAL A 283 8.66 8.94 -17.18
CA VAL A 283 8.90 8.19 -15.93
C VAL A 283 10.34 8.36 -15.51
N SER A 284 10.60 8.52 -14.23
CA SER A 284 11.95 8.55 -13.67
C SER A 284 11.98 8.06 -12.23
N LEU A 285 13.16 7.85 -11.68
CA LEU A 285 13.35 7.65 -10.24
C LEU A 285 13.27 8.99 -9.51
N PHE A 286 12.65 8.98 -8.33
CA PHE A 286 12.71 10.14 -7.43
C PHE A 286 14.14 10.33 -6.91
N GLU A 287 14.63 11.57 -6.90
CA GLU A 287 16.02 11.87 -6.58
C GLU A 287 16.45 11.44 -5.16
N ASN A 288 15.54 11.59 -4.18
CA ASN A 288 15.83 11.29 -2.77
C ASN A 288 15.57 9.83 -2.40
N HIS A 289 14.95 9.01 -3.29
CA HIS A 289 14.66 7.61 -2.99
C HIS A 289 14.54 6.74 -4.25
N SER A 290 15.55 5.96 -4.53
CA SER A 290 15.65 5.14 -5.76
C SER A 290 14.56 4.05 -5.91
N LEU A 291 13.75 3.78 -4.88
CA LEU A 291 12.63 2.83 -4.95
C LEU A 291 11.33 3.49 -5.40
N VAL A 292 11.28 4.81 -5.50
CA VAL A 292 10.08 5.55 -5.87
C VAL A 292 10.16 5.96 -7.34
N LEU A 293 9.24 5.42 -8.15
CA LEU A 293 9.01 5.85 -9.51
C LEU A 293 8.05 7.04 -9.50
N ILE A 294 8.42 8.09 -10.23
CA ILE A 294 7.60 9.29 -10.40
C ILE A 294 7.23 9.46 -11.88
N THR A 295 6.08 10.08 -12.13
CA THR A 295 5.63 10.42 -13.47
C THR A 295 5.36 11.92 -13.61
N ASN A 296 5.35 12.41 -14.85
CA ASN A 296 5.02 13.80 -15.18
C ASN A 296 3.54 14.03 -15.50
N GLY A 297 2.65 13.03 -15.23
CA GLY A 297 1.23 13.10 -15.54
C GLY A 297 0.87 12.82 -17.01
N GLN A 298 1.86 12.51 -17.87
CA GLN A 298 1.66 12.11 -19.26
C GLN A 298 2.05 10.65 -19.51
N ALA A 299 2.52 9.95 -18.47
CA ALA A 299 2.90 8.55 -18.55
C ALA A 299 1.70 7.66 -18.81
N THR A 300 1.91 6.64 -19.64
CA THR A 300 0.99 5.52 -19.83
C THR A 300 1.38 4.36 -18.92
N GLN A 301 0.50 3.36 -18.78
CA GLN A 301 0.85 2.10 -18.12
C GLN A 301 2.09 1.46 -18.75
N GLU A 302 2.17 1.46 -20.08
CA GLU A 302 3.29 0.89 -20.83
C GLU A 302 4.61 1.60 -20.50
N ASP A 303 4.62 2.96 -20.43
CA ASP A 303 5.81 3.72 -20.04
C ASP A 303 6.31 3.28 -18.66
N VAL A 304 5.41 3.14 -17.69
CA VAL A 304 5.74 2.74 -16.31
C VAL A 304 6.28 1.30 -16.28
N LEU A 305 5.64 0.37 -16.98
CA LEU A 305 6.02 -1.04 -16.99
C LEU A 305 7.34 -1.27 -17.74
N ASN A 306 7.58 -0.57 -18.85
CA ASN A 306 8.84 -0.65 -19.60
C ASN A 306 10.01 -0.14 -18.74
N TYR A 307 9.81 0.98 -18.04
CA TYR A 307 10.83 1.51 -17.13
C TYR A 307 11.11 0.57 -15.96
N ALA A 308 10.06 -0.01 -15.39
CA ALA A 308 10.20 -1.00 -14.32
C ALA A 308 10.91 -2.27 -14.78
N SER A 309 10.61 -2.77 -15.99
CA SER A 309 11.25 -3.94 -16.59
C SER A 309 12.75 -3.72 -16.82
N GLU A 310 13.15 -2.54 -17.29
CA GLU A 310 14.57 -2.19 -17.45
C GLU A 310 15.31 -2.26 -16.09
N ILE A 311 14.71 -1.70 -15.03
CA ILE A 311 15.30 -1.76 -13.69
C ILE A 311 15.39 -3.22 -13.20
N GLN A 312 14.35 -4.02 -13.38
CA GLN A 312 14.34 -5.44 -13.01
C GLN A 312 15.46 -6.21 -13.71
N ASP A 313 15.64 -5.99 -15.02
CA ASP A 313 16.67 -6.64 -15.83
C ASP A 313 18.08 -6.23 -15.39
N LEU A 314 18.31 -4.96 -15.13
CA LEU A 314 19.61 -4.45 -14.68
C LEU A 314 19.97 -4.99 -13.29
N VAL A 315 19.02 -5.01 -12.36
CA VAL A 315 19.22 -5.59 -11.01
C VAL A 315 19.48 -7.09 -11.10
N TYR A 316 18.71 -7.81 -11.91
CA TYR A 316 18.91 -9.25 -12.11
C TYR A 316 20.30 -9.57 -12.71
N LYS A 317 20.69 -8.87 -13.77
CA LYS A 317 22.00 -9.05 -14.40
C LYS A 317 23.16 -8.74 -13.46
N THR A 318 22.98 -7.77 -12.55
CA THR A 318 24.07 -7.33 -11.66
C THR A 318 24.15 -8.20 -10.41
N PHE A 319 23.02 -8.52 -9.78
CA PHE A 319 22.97 -9.15 -8.46
C PHE A 319 22.36 -10.54 -8.44
N ASN A 320 21.82 -11.05 -9.58
CA ASN A 320 21.02 -12.27 -9.66
C ASN A 320 19.77 -12.24 -8.76
N ILE A 321 19.23 -11.05 -8.49
CA ILE A 321 18.03 -10.83 -7.66
C ILE A 321 16.88 -10.37 -8.55
N LYS A 322 15.73 -11.05 -8.46
CA LYS A 322 14.49 -10.63 -9.13
C LYS A 322 13.74 -9.65 -8.25
N LEU A 323 13.49 -8.44 -8.74
CA LEU A 323 12.60 -7.48 -8.08
C LEU A 323 11.14 -7.78 -8.41
N GLU A 324 10.27 -7.74 -7.40
CA GLU A 324 8.81 -7.87 -7.55
C GLU A 324 8.15 -6.49 -7.47
N ILE A 325 7.29 -6.17 -8.43
CA ILE A 325 6.50 -4.93 -8.42
C ILE A 325 5.50 -4.98 -7.25
N GLU A 326 5.48 -3.94 -6.42
CA GLU A 326 4.59 -3.83 -5.26
C GLU A 326 3.18 -3.32 -5.63
N PRO A 327 3.01 -2.29 -6.49
CA PRO A 327 1.70 -1.85 -6.94
C PRO A 327 0.93 -2.92 -7.70
N ASN A 328 -0.41 -2.85 -7.63
CA ASN A 328 -1.26 -3.74 -8.40
C ASN A 328 -1.37 -3.23 -9.85
N ILE A 329 -1.04 -4.10 -10.81
CA ILE A 329 -1.17 -3.81 -12.24
C ILE A 329 -2.54 -4.31 -12.70
N ILE A 330 -3.32 -3.44 -13.33
CA ILE A 330 -4.64 -3.76 -13.86
C ILE A 330 -4.55 -3.83 -15.39
N PHE A 331 -5.06 -4.93 -15.98
CA PHE A 331 -5.07 -5.19 -17.43
C PHE A 331 -6.48 -5.33 -17.99
#